data_54772aeb8d9d307efc648a71806566bb
#
_entry.id   54772aeb8d9d307efc648a71806566bb
#
_cell.length_a   1.000
_cell.length_b   1.000
_cell.length_c   1.000
_cell.angle_alpha   90.00
_cell.angle_beta   90.00
_cell.angle_gamma   90.00
#
_symmetry.space_group_name_H-M   'P 1'
#
loop_
_entity.id
_entity.type
_entity.pdbx_description
1 polymer ?
#
loop_
_entity_poly.entity_id
_entity_poly.type
_entity_poly.pdbx_seq_one_letter_code
_entity_poly.pdbx_strand_id
1 'polypeptide(L)'
;MLNQVEKIIDGKVLYDSKRDAFYLKKGSSKQEFNLVSEGIRKMALIWQLVKNGMLEKGAILFWDEPEANINPMYIPIIVDLLLALSRNGVQIFVSTHDYFFSKYVEARKTETDDVLYHSFQKENEQLTIETSKEFALLEKNGILEAARRLYREEIEKLENYQ
;
A
#
# COMPACT_ATOMS: atom_id res chain seq x y z
N MET A 1 -8.17 10.63 -8.85
CA MET A 1 -7.47 9.96 -7.75
C MET A 1 -8.19 10.12 -6.42
N LEU A 2 -8.26 11.29 -5.78
CA LEU A 2 -8.98 11.48 -4.50
C LEU A 2 -10.43 10.99 -4.52
N ASN A 3 -11.15 11.16 -5.63
CA ASN A 3 -12.53 10.67 -5.79
C ASN A 3 -12.65 9.14 -5.69
N GLN A 4 -11.61 8.37 -6.02
CA GLN A 4 -11.62 6.91 -5.85
C GLN A 4 -11.45 6.54 -4.38
N VAL A 5 -10.57 7.25 -3.68
CA VAL A 5 -10.39 7.08 -2.23
C VAL A 5 -11.69 7.47 -1.50
N GLU A 6 -12.33 8.58 -1.87
CA GLU A 6 -13.63 8.97 -1.30
C GLU A 6 -14.71 7.90 -1.47
N LYS A 7 -14.75 7.20 -2.60
CA LYS A 7 -15.67 6.08 -2.82
C LYS A 7 -15.40 4.90 -1.89
N ILE A 8 -14.13 4.60 -1.60
CA ILE A 8 -13.77 3.51 -0.67
C ILE A 8 -14.16 3.88 0.75
N ILE A 9 -13.84 5.12 1.17
CA ILE A 9 -14.18 5.62 2.51
C ILE A 9 -15.71 5.73 2.67
N ASP A 10 -16.42 5.93 1.55
CA ASP A 10 -17.87 6.16 1.53
C ASP A 10 -18.28 7.25 2.52
N GLY A 11 -17.55 8.36 2.51
CA GLY A 11 -17.81 9.44 3.46
C GLY A 11 -16.78 10.56 3.40
N LYS A 12 -16.89 11.48 4.34
CA LYS A 12 -15.98 12.60 4.53
C LYS A 12 -15.33 12.56 5.90
N VAL A 13 -14.02 12.80 5.92
CA VAL A 13 -13.28 12.93 7.17
C VAL A 13 -13.51 14.32 7.75
N LEU A 14 -13.87 14.39 9.01
CA LEU A 14 -14.03 15.61 9.78
C LEU A 14 -13.14 15.57 11.01
N TYR A 15 -12.48 16.67 11.30
CA TYR A 15 -11.76 16.86 12.56
C TYR A 15 -12.56 17.77 13.47
N ASP A 16 -12.77 17.36 14.70
CA ASP A 16 -13.42 18.14 15.74
C ASP A 16 -12.37 18.66 16.72
N SER A 17 -12.00 19.93 16.59
CA SER A 17 -10.96 20.56 17.41
C SER A 17 -11.33 20.69 18.90
N LYS A 18 -12.62 20.64 19.24
CA LYS A 18 -13.07 20.71 20.64
C LYS A 18 -12.87 19.37 21.36
N ARG A 19 -12.96 18.28 20.63
CA ARG A 19 -12.83 16.92 21.15
C ARG A 19 -11.50 16.27 20.81
N ASP A 20 -10.67 16.96 20.02
CA ASP A 20 -9.41 16.44 19.45
C ASP A 20 -9.59 15.05 18.81
N ALA A 21 -10.64 14.92 17.98
CA ALA A 21 -11.04 13.64 17.46
C ALA A 21 -11.42 13.71 15.97
N PHE A 22 -11.07 12.64 15.24
CA PHE A 22 -11.50 12.45 13.86
C PHE A 22 -12.79 11.66 13.79
N TYR A 23 -13.61 12.02 12.82
CA TYR A 23 -14.90 11.41 12.52
C TYR A 23 -15.03 11.09 11.05
N LEU A 24 -15.67 9.98 10.75
CA LEU A 24 -16.16 9.66 9.41
C LEU A 24 -17.65 10.04 9.32
N LYS A 25 -17.99 10.96 8.42
CA LYS A 25 -19.36 11.37 8.14
C LYS A 25 -19.85 10.66 6.88
N LYS A 26 -20.87 9.83 7.03
CA LYS A 26 -21.60 9.15 5.94
C LYS A 26 -23.04 9.64 5.92
N GLY A 27 -23.41 10.46 4.92
CA GLY A 27 -24.74 11.07 4.89
C GLY A 27 -25.05 11.86 6.17
N SER A 28 -26.10 11.46 6.92
CA SER A 28 -26.46 12.02 8.22
C SER A 28 -25.72 11.40 9.41
N SER A 29 -25.08 10.24 9.24
CA SER A 29 -24.35 9.54 10.30
C SER A 29 -22.96 10.12 10.50
N LYS A 30 -22.54 10.25 11.78
CA LYS A 30 -21.19 10.65 12.18
C LYS A 30 -20.64 9.59 13.12
N GLN A 31 -19.55 8.96 12.74
CA GLN A 31 -18.91 7.88 13.47
C GLN A 31 -17.49 8.26 13.86
N GLU A 32 -17.09 8.01 15.09
CA GLU A 32 -15.70 8.22 15.53
C GLU A 32 -14.74 7.26 14.84
N PHE A 33 -13.50 7.70 14.57
CA PHE A 33 -12.50 6.89 13.87
C PHE A 33 -12.19 5.58 14.59
N ASN A 34 -12.25 5.53 15.91
CA ASN A 34 -12.01 4.31 16.70
C ASN A 34 -13.04 3.21 16.42
N LEU A 35 -14.22 3.58 15.94
CA LEU A 35 -15.30 2.67 15.59
C LEU A 35 -15.31 2.29 14.08
N VAL A 36 -14.40 2.88 13.30
CA VAL A 36 -14.25 2.60 11.88
C VAL A 36 -13.17 1.53 11.70
N SER A 37 -13.34 0.62 10.72
CA SER A 37 -12.34 -0.41 10.43
C SER A 37 -10.97 0.21 10.11
N GLU A 38 -9.91 -0.49 10.47
CA GLU A 38 -8.54 0.01 10.32
C GLU A 38 -8.19 0.39 8.88
N GLY A 39 -8.56 -0.45 7.92
CA GLY A 39 -8.32 -0.17 6.50
C GLY A 39 -9.00 1.12 6.03
N ILE A 40 -10.25 1.35 6.45
CA ILE A 40 -10.95 2.60 6.13
C ILE A 40 -10.29 3.81 6.82
N ARG A 41 -9.82 3.64 8.07
CA ARG A 41 -9.08 4.71 8.78
C ARG A 41 -7.79 5.08 8.05
N LYS A 42 -6.99 4.08 7.60
CA LYS A 42 -5.77 4.31 6.81
C LYS A 42 -6.08 5.12 5.54
N MET A 43 -7.09 4.70 4.79
CA MET A 43 -7.50 5.39 3.57
C MET A 43 -8.01 6.81 3.84
N ALA A 44 -8.77 7.00 4.91
CA ALA A 44 -9.29 8.29 5.32
C ALA A 44 -8.18 9.25 5.76
N LEU A 45 -7.16 8.75 6.47
CA LEU A 45 -6.01 9.54 6.88
C LEU A 45 -5.20 10.03 5.68
N ILE A 46 -4.83 9.13 4.75
CA ILE A 46 -4.06 9.52 3.57
C ILE A 46 -4.84 10.53 2.71
N TRP A 47 -6.15 10.33 2.55
CA TRP A 47 -7.02 11.29 1.86
C TRP A 47 -6.98 12.67 2.53
N GLN A 48 -7.02 12.71 3.85
CA GLN A 48 -6.97 13.97 4.63
C GLN A 48 -5.61 14.65 4.47
N LEU A 49 -4.50 13.91 4.51
CA LEU A 49 -3.14 14.45 4.33
C LEU A 49 -2.98 15.09 2.94
N VAL A 50 -3.45 14.41 1.91
CA VAL A 50 -3.43 14.95 0.53
C VAL A 50 -4.31 16.19 0.41
N LYS A 51 -5.52 16.15 0.98
CA LYS A 51 -6.48 17.25 0.89
C LYS A 51 -6.01 18.51 1.62
N ASN A 52 -5.30 18.35 2.72
CA ASN A 52 -4.78 19.48 3.50
C ASN A 52 -3.42 19.99 2.99
N GLY A 53 -2.92 19.46 1.86
CA GLY A 53 -1.63 19.88 1.30
C GLY A 53 -0.42 19.42 2.10
N MET A 54 -0.56 18.43 3.00
CA MET A 54 0.58 17.89 3.75
C MET A 54 1.45 16.95 2.91
N LEU A 55 0.87 16.37 1.86
CA LEU A 55 1.57 15.51 0.89
C LEU A 55 1.69 16.25 -0.44
N GLU A 56 2.55 17.27 -0.46
CA GLU A 56 2.91 18.06 -1.64
C GLU A 56 4.34 17.77 -2.08
N LYS A 57 4.75 18.42 -3.16
CA LYS A 57 6.12 18.34 -3.68
C LYS A 57 7.17 18.66 -2.60
N GLY A 58 8.08 17.71 -2.40
CA GLY A 58 9.13 17.78 -1.38
C GLY A 58 8.76 17.14 -0.04
N ALA A 59 7.52 16.70 0.15
CA ALA A 59 7.14 15.89 1.31
C ALA A 59 7.76 14.49 1.25
N ILE A 60 7.98 13.90 2.42
CA ILE A 60 8.43 12.52 2.57
C ILE A 60 7.36 11.73 3.31
N LEU A 61 6.94 10.61 2.72
CA LEU A 61 5.96 9.69 3.30
C LEU A 61 6.63 8.35 3.63
N PHE A 62 6.59 7.96 4.90
CA PHE A 62 6.90 6.60 5.33
C PHE A 62 5.58 5.89 5.65
N TRP A 63 5.34 4.75 5.01
CA TRP A 63 4.11 3.99 5.21
C TRP A 63 4.41 2.51 5.36
N ASP A 64 4.13 2.00 6.55
CA ASP A 64 4.28 0.60 6.89
C ASP A 64 3.00 -0.16 6.55
N GLU A 65 3.13 -1.21 5.75
CA GLU A 65 2.04 -2.09 5.32
C GLU A 65 0.76 -1.33 4.89
N PRO A 66 0.81 -0.54 3.81
CA PRO A 66 -0.35 0.22 3.35
C PRO A 66 -1.56 -0.67 3.01
N GLU A 67 -1.33 -1.91 2.64
CA GLU A 67 -2.32 -2.93 2.29
C GLU A 67 -2.94 -3.64 3.50
N ALA A 68 -2.31 -3.58 4.67
CA ALA A 68 -2.79 -4.32 5.83
C ALA A 68 -4.19 -3.90 6.27
N ASN A 69 -5.05 -4.91 6.51
CA ASN A 69 -6.46 -4.74 6.91
C ASN A 69 -7.34 -4.02 5.86
N ILE A 70 -6.91 -4.02 4.60
CA ILE A 70 -7.66 -3.48 3.48
C ILE A 70 -8.16 -4.64 2.60
N ASN A 71 -9.36 -4.50 2.05
CA ASN A 71 -9.84 -5.46 1.07
C ASN A 71 -8.86 -5.50 -0.13
N PRO A 72 -8.35 -6.68 -0.53
CA PRO A 72 -7.40 -6.81 -1.63
C PRO A 72 -7.84 -6.14 -2.94
N MET A 73 -9.15 -6.03 -3.19
CA MET A 73 -9.69 -5.30 -4.34
C MET A 73 -9.33 -3.81 -4.37
N TYR A 74 -8.90 -3.24 -3.24
CA TYR A 74 -8.51 -1.82 -3.14
C TYR A 74 -7.00 -1.60 -3.22
N ILE A 75 -6.18 -2.67 -3.17
CA ILE A 75 -4.72 -2.57 -3.31
C ILE A 75 -4.32 -1.78 -4.58
N PRO A 76 -4.90 -2.06 -5.77
CA PRO A 76 -4.58 -1.30 -6.97
C PRO A 76 -4.81 0.21 -6.84
N ILE A 77 -5.84 0.62 -6.08
CA ILE A 77 -6.18 2.04 -5.88
C ILE A 77 -5.14 2.72 -4.98
N ILE A 78 -4.65 2.00 -3.95
CA ILE A 78 -3.58 2.50 -3.09
C ILE A 78 -2.30 2.67 -3.89
N VAL A 79 -1.94 1.69 -4.71
CA VAL A 79 -0.76 1.75 -5.58
C VAL A 79 -0.85 2.93 -6.55
N ASP A 80 -2.00 3.12 -7.21
CA ASP A 80 -2.22 4.26 -8.11
C ASP A 80 -2.09 5.60 -7.37
N LEU A 81 -2.58 5.67 -6.14
CA LEU A 81 -2.44 6.85 -5.28
C LEU A 81 -0.98 7.16 -4.96
N LEU A 82 -0.21 6.14 -4.54
CA LEU A 82 1.20 6.30 -4.20
C LEU A 82 2.04 6.71 -5.42
N LEU A 83 1.86 6.04 -6.56
CA LEU A 83 2.55 6.41 -7.80
C LEU A 83 2.21 7.83 -8.23
N ALA A 84 0.95 8.24 -8.11
CA ALA A 84 0.57 9.60 -8.45
C ALA A 84 1.13 10.65 -7.47
N LEU A 85 1.24 10.36 -6.18
CA LEU A 85 1.92 11.23 -5.20
C LEU A 85 3.41 11.35 -5.54
N SER A 86 4.07 10.22 -5.84
CA SER A 86 5.48 10.21 -6.25
C SER A 86 5.71 11.06 -7.50
N ARG A 87 4.86 10.91 -8.54
CA ARG A 87 4.90 11.75 -9.77
C ARG A 87 4.71 13.24 -9.49
N ASN A 88 4.03 13.58 -8.39
CA ASN A 88 3.87 14.96 -7.92
C ASN A 88 5.01 15.42 -6.98
N GLY A 89 6.07 14.64 -6.86
CA GLY A 89 7.28 15.02 -6.14
C GLY A 89 7.28 14.72 -4.65
N VAL A 90 6.40 13.82 -4.19
CA VAL A 90 6.46 13.24 -2.84
C VAL A 90 7.44 12.06 -2.88
N GLN A 91 8.43 12.05 -1.99
CA GLN A 91 9.29 10.88 -1.80
C GLN A 91 8.58 9.86 -0.89
N ILE A 92 8.47 8.61 -1.34
CA ILE A 92 7.68 7.60 -0.64
C ILE A 92 8.54 6.40 -0.29
N PHE A 93 8.48 5.99 0.98
CA PHE A 93 9.07 4.75 1.48
C PHE A 93 7.95 3.86 1.99
N VAL A 94 7.87 2.66 1.43
CA VAL A 94 6.88 1.65 1.83
C VAL A 94 7.60 0.41 2.31
N SER A 95 7.24 -0.10 3.49
CA SER A 95 7.56 -1.47 3.87
C SER A 95 6.32 -2.34 3.63
N THR A 96 6.52 -3.50 3.05
CA THR A 96 5.45 -4.46 2.76
C THR A 96 5.99 -5.89 2.75
N HIS A 97 5.16 -6.84 3.11
CA HIS A 97 5.39 -8.26 2.90
C HIS A 97 4.32 -8.89 1.98
N ASP A 98 3.50 -8.07 1.32
CA ASP A 98 2.42 -8.52 0.46
C ASP A 98 2.86 -8.66 -1.01
N TYR A 99 2.58 -9.83 -1.58
CA TYR A 99 2.89 -10.14 -2.97
C TYR A 99 2.06 -9.30 -3.95
N PHE A 100 0.76 -9.15 -3.69
CA PHE A 100 -0.13 -8.42 -4.59
C PHE A 100 0.22 -6.94 -4.63
N PHE A 101 0.50 -6.33 -3.47
CA PHE A 101 0.94 -4.95 -3.41
C PHE A 101 2.20 -4.74 -4.25
N SER A 102 3.24 -5.54 -4.01
CA SER A 102 4.52 -5.44 -4.73
C SER A 102 4.35 -5.64 -6.23
N LYS A 103 3.53 -6.63 -6.64
CA LYS A 103 3.24 -6.90 -8.06
C LYS A 103 2.39 -5.82 -8.71
N TYR A 104 1.45 -5.20 -7.99
CA TYR A 104 0.71 -4.07 -8.52
C TYR A 104 1.58 -2.83 -8.71
N VAL A 105 2.53 -2.56 -7.83
CA VAL A 105 3.52 -1.49 -8.03
C VAL A 105 4.32 -1.75 -9.31
N GLU A 106 4.84 -2.96 -9.50
CA GLU A 106 5.58 -3.35 -10.70
C GLU A 106 4.73 -3.23 -11.98
N ALA A 107 3.48 -3.68 -11.94
CA ALA A 107 2.59 -3.69 -13.10
C ALA A 107 2.06 -2.30 -13.49
N ARG A 108 2.05 -1.34 -12.56
CA ARG A 108 1.46 -0.02 -12.76
C ARG A 108 2.47 1.12 -12.86
N LYS A 109 3.71 0.89 -12.44
CA LYS A 109 4.79 1.84 -12.69
C LYS A 109 5.03 1.97 -14.20
N THR A 110 5.46 3.13 -14.61
CA THR A 110 5.87 3.44 -15.99
C THR A 110 7.39 3.60 -16.05
N GLU A 111 7.96 3.70 -17.23
CA GLU A 111 9.39 3.93 -17.43
C GLU A 111 9.89 5.24 -16.80
N THR A 112 8.99 6.20 -16.60
CA THR A 112 9.31 7.49 -15.98
C THR A 112 9.24 7.48 -14.45
N ASP A 113 8.73 6.40 -13.84
CA ASP A 113 8.65 6.27 -12.40
C ASP A 113 9.97 5.71 -11.85
N ASP A 114 10.57 6.43 -10.90
CA ASP A 114 11.79 5.97 -10.23
C ASP A 114 11.43 5.15 -8.98
N VAL A 115 11.19 3.86 -9.19
CA VAL A 115 10.84 2.90 -8.14
C VAL A 115 12.01 1.96 -7.91
N LEU A 116 12.43 1.84 -6.65
CA LEU A 116 13.44 0.89 -6.20
C LEU A 116 12.83 -0.10 -5.21
N TYR A 117 13.15 -1.36 -5.40
CA TYR A 117 12.80 -2.45 -4.49
C TYR A 117 14.03 -2.84 -3.69
N HIS A 118 13.88 -2.95 -2.38
CA HIS A 118 14.91 -3.39 -1.46
C HIS A 118 14.45 -4.64 -0.74
N SER A 119 15.17 -5.74 -0.91
CA SER A 119 14.94 -6.98 -0.16
C SER A 119 15.94 -7.09 0.98
N PHE A 120 15.44 -7.23 2.19
CA PHE A 120 16.25 -7.38 3.40
C PHE A 120 16.26 -8.86 3.79
N GLN A 121 17.45 -9.41 4.00
CA GLN A 121 17.63 -10.79 4.43
C GLN A 121 18.63 -10.89 5.54
N LYS A 122 18.46 -11.86 6.42
CA LYS A 122 19.42 -12.18 7.47
C LYS A 122 20.14 -13.50 7.11
N GLU A 123 21.41 -13.41 6.78
CA GLU A 123 22.29 -14.54 6.50
C GLU A 123 23.42 -14.57 7.53
N ASN A 124 23.59 -15.69 8.21
CA ASN A 124 24.66 -15.86 9.20
C ASN A 124 24.76 -14.68 10.20
N GLU A 125 23.61 -14.23 10.70
CA GLU A 125 23.47 -13.07 11.60
C GLU A 125 23.81 -11.71 11.00
N GLN A 126 24.19 -11.64 9.73
CA GLN A 126 24.40 -10.40 9.02
C GLN A 126 23.17 -10.00 8.19
N LEU A 127 22.83 -8.72 8.24
CA LEU A 127 21.79 -8.16 7.39
C LEU A 127 22.37 -7.88 6.01
N THR A 128 21.78 -8.47 4.98
CA THR A 128 22.10 -8.21 3.58
C THR A 128 20.92 -7.50 2.92
N ILE A 129 21.24 -6.60 1.98
CA ILE A 129 20.23 -5.82 1.24
C ILE A 129 20.50 -6.03 -0.24
N GLU A 130 19.50 -6.51 -0.95
CA GLU A 130 19.51 -6.55 -2.40
C GLU A 130 18.60 -5.44 -2.94
N THR A 131 19.02 -4.76 -4.00
CA THR A 131 18.28 -3.64 -4.60
C THR A 131 18.09 -3.88 -6.09
N SER A 132 16.86 -3.67 -6.57
CA SER A 132 16.52 -3.77 -7.99
C SER A 132 15.48 -2.73 -8.37
N LYS A 133 15.48 -2.32 -9.65
CA LYS A 133 14.38 -1.54 -10.23
C LYS A 133 13.17 -2.40 -10.58
N GLU A 134 13.34 -3.71 -10.61
CA GLU A 134 12.29 -4.67 -10.94
C GLU A 134 12.10 -5.67 -9.81
N PHE A 135 10.87 -5.79 -9.33
CA PHE A 135 10.53 -6.71 -8.24
C PHE A 135 10.85 -8.17 -8.61
N ALA A 136 10.59 -8.55 -9.86
CA ALA A 136 10.80 -9.91 -10.34
C ALA A 136 12.29 -10.32 -10.43
N LEU A 137 13.21 -9.34 -10.48
CA LEU A 137 14.66 -9.57 -10.59
C LEU A 137 15.38 -9.65 -9.24
N LEU A 138 14.68 -9.47 -8.14
CA LEU A 138 15.25 -9.72 -6.81
C LEU A 138 15.47 -11.23 -6.64
N GLU A 139 16.72 -11.66 -6.55
CA GLU A 139 17.10 -13.08 -6.42
C GLU A 139 16.74 -13.61 -5.04
N LYS A 140 17.03 -12.83 -4.01
CA LYS A 140 16.77 -13.18 -2.62
C LYS A 140 15.53 -12.42 -2.12
N ASN A 141 14.34 -12.96 -2.43
CA ASN A 141 13.07 -12.32 -2.09
C ASN A 141 12.08 -13.34 -1.53
N GLY A 142 11.89 -13.32 -0.22
CA GLY A 142 11.00 -14.26 0.48
C GLY A 142 9.53 -14.18 0.02
N ILE A 143 9.06 -13.02 -0.45
CA ILE A 143 7.71 -12.86 -0.99
C ILE A 143 7.57 -13.63 -2.31
N LEU A 144 8.56 -13.50 -3.21
CA LEU A 144 8.57 -14.23 -4.48
C LEU A 144 8.75 -15.73 -4.26
N GLU A 145 9.60 -16.14 -3.32
CA GLU A 145 9.81 -17.55 -2.99
C GLU A 145 8.55 -18.19 -2.46
N ALA A 146 7.84 -17.53 -1.55
CA ALA A 146 6.56 -18.00 -1.00
C ALA A 146 5.50 -18.16 -2.11
N ALA A 147 5.38 -17.17 -3.00
CA ALA A 147 4.45 -17.21 -4.11
C ALA A 147 4.79 -18.34 -5.11
N ARG A 148 6.08 -18.51 -5.46
CA ARG A 148 6.54 -19.58 -6.36
C ARG A 148 6.34 -20.97 -5.75
N ARG A 149 6.51 -21.09 -4.43
CA ARG A 149 6.28 -22.34 -3.70
C ARG A 149 4.82 -22.73 -3.76
N LEU A 150 3.92 -21.81 -3.39
CA LEU A 150 2.48 -22.04 -3.44
C LEU A 150 2.05 -22.47 -4.85
N TYR A 151 2.51 -21.76 -5.88
CA TYR A 151 2.16 -22.06 -7.27
C TYR A 151 2.62 -23.46 -7.71
N ARG A 152 3.81 -23.92 -7.28
CA ARG A 152 4.28 -25.29 -7.54
C ARG A 152 3.39 -26.33 -6.86
N GLU A 153 3.04 -26.11 -5.59
CA GLU A 153 2.15 -27.00 -4.83
C GLU A 153 0.77 -27.14 -5.51
N GLU A 154 0.25 -26.03 -6.08
CA GLU A 154 -1.01 -26.06 -6.84
C GLU A 154 -0.91 -26.88 -8.14
N ILE A 155 0.19 -26.73 -8.90
CA ILE A 155 0.42 -27.50 -10.13
C ILE A 155 0.56 -28.99 -9.83
N GLU A 156 1.41 -29.38 -8.88
CA GLU A 156 1.60 -30.77 -8.46
C GLU A 156 0.27 -31.41 -8.04
N LYS A 157 -0.58 -30.66 -7.37
CA LYS A 157 -1.91 -31.15 -6.99
C LYS A 157 -2.79 -31.41 -8.21
N LEU A 158 -2.77 -30.53 -9.21
CA LEU A 158 -3.57 -30.70 -10.44
C LEU A 158 -3.09 -31.92 -11.26
N GLU A 159 -1.79 -32.17 -11.35
CA GLU A 159 -1.22 -33.32 -12.04
C GLU A 159 -1.61 -34.65 -11.38
N ASN A 160 -1.76 -34.67 -10.06
CA ASN A 160 -2.16 -35.89 -9.33
C ASN A 160 -3.69 -36.18 -9.41
N TYR A 161 -4.50 -35.31 -10.01
CA TYR A 161 -5.93 -35.52 -10.26
C TYR A 161 -6.22 -36.05 -11.69
N GLN A 162 -5.20 -36.21 -12.53
CA GLN A 162 -5.31 -36.85 -13.86
C GLN A 162 -4.89 -38.32 -13.79
#